data_c09379808bad2e77eed837c81591f935
#
_entry.id   c09379808bad2e77eed837c81591f935
#
_cell.length_a   1.000
_cell.length_b   1.000
_cell.length_c   1.000
_cell.angle_alpha   90.00
_cell.angle_beta   90.00
_cell.angle_gamma   90.00
#
_symmetry.space_group_name_H-M   'P 1'
#
loop_
_entity.id
_entity.type
_entity.pdbx_description
1 polymer ?
#
loop_
_entity_poly.entity_id
_entity_poly.type
_entity_poly.pdbx_seq_one_letter_code
_entity_poly.pdbx_strand_id
1 'polypeptide(L)'
;MSKSGPLARAKWSLLLLVLAACATAPSSRAPAGPGDPRDGLTAAQLDRFQRGKAVFERVFTPATGLGPLWNNVSCVACHDRPAPGGSGFESDDIEIHASRFDSTATPACNELTADGGPVFHVNATSGTPPRIPPSANLGVGRRTTSPLFGLGLIDLVPDAAILARQGTLGGRAHRLPDGRIGRFGRKASRATLQEFSLEAFVAEMGIEIPTELSAEDGQLTVDFVRFLALPRRREDAAGAKLFAQVGCDGCHVPRLADQPLYTDLLLHDLGPNFQDMCRGQARPTEFRTAPLIGVRLLERFLHDGRAASVGEAIRLHGGQAEDVVRRFERLSPDERQRVIHFVEGL
;
A
#
# COMPACT_ATOMS: atom_id res chain seq x y z
N MET A 1 -54.02 -88.45 -11.59
CA MET A 1 -52.60 -88.81 -11.33
C MET A 1 -51.76 -87.61 -11.66
N SER A 2 -51.35 -86.97 -10.63
CA SER A 2 -50.60 -85.65 -10.63
C SER A 2 -49.14 -85.94 -10.80
N LYS A 3 -48.47 -85.16 -11.64
CA LYS A 3 -46.99 -85.03 -11.56
C LYS A 3 -46.61 -83.56 -11.52
N SER A 4 -46.14 -83.11 -10.37
CA SER A 4 -45.56 -81.83 -10.09
C SER A 4 -44.10 -81.77 -10.60
N GLY A 5 -43.75 -80.73 -11.37
CA GLY A 5 -42.38 -80.41 -11.79
C GLY A 5 -41.82 -79.27 -10.94
N PRO A 6 -40.49 -79.21 -10.72
CA PRO A 6 -39.89 -78.24 -9.76
C PRO A 6 -39.66 -76.89 -10.36
N LEU A 7 -39.91 -75.87 -9.52
CA LEU A 7 -39.63 -74.42 -9.74
C LEU A 7 -38.12 -74.13 -9.69
N ALA A 8 -37.59 -73.55 -10.75
CA ALA A 8 -36.22 -73.01 -10.83
C ALA A 8 -36.14 -71.67 -10.09
N ARG A 9 -35.33 -71.62 -9.06
CA ARG A 9 -34.98 -70.35 -8.34
C ARG A 9 -33.93 -69.60 -9.14
N ALA A 10 -34.32 -68.45 -9.68
CA ALA A 10 -33.38 -67.44 -10.23
C ALA A 10 -32.64 -66.73 -9.12
N LYS A 11 -31.32 -66.88 -9.10
CA LYS A 11 -30.42 -66.08 -8.21
C LYS A 11 -30.15 -64.72 -8.85
N TRP A 12 -30.69 -63.70 -8.27
CA TRP A 12 -30.33 -62.32 -8.61
C TRP A 12 -29.06 -61.94 -7.85
N SER A 13 -27.92 -61.80 -8.56
CA SER A 13 -26.70 -61.26 -8.02
C SER A 13 -26.77 -59.73 -8.06
N LEU A 14 -26.93 -59.12 -6.90
CA LEU A 14 -26.82 -57.66 -6.74
C LEU A 14 -25.32 -57.26 -6.87
N LEU A 15 -24.99 -56.63 -7.99
CA LEU A 15 -23.68 -55.99 -8.17
C LEU A 15 -23.72 -54.63 -7.46
N LEU A 16 -23.13 -54.53 -6.27
CA LEU A 16 -22.90 -53.26 -5.57
C LEU A 16 -21.76 -52.55 -6.26
N LEU A 17 -22.09 -51.49 -7.08
CA LEU A 17 -21.13 -50.52 -7.57
C LEU A 17 -20.74 -49.59 -6.37
N VAL A 18 -19.57 -49.81 -5.81
CA VAL A 18 -18.96 -48.89 -4.87
C VAL A 18 -18.38 -47.72 -5.68
N LEU A 19 -19.12 -46.60 -5.78
CA LEU A 19 -18.59 -45.31 -6.23
C LEU A 19 -17.62 -44.78 -5.17
N ALA A 20 -16.32 -44.98 -5.41
CA ALA A 20 -15.28 -44.32 -4.63
C ALA A 20 -15.31 -42.81 -4.98
N ALA A 21 -16.00 -42.02 -4.18
CA ALA A 21 -15.87 -40.58 -4.22
C ALA A 21 -14.44 -40.25 -3.78
N CYS A 22 -13.57 -39.84 -4.72
CA CYS A 22 -12.32 -39.19 -4.40
C CYS A 22 -12.66 -37.84 -3.76
N ALA A 23 -12.84 -37.84 -2.44
CA ALA A 23 -12.78 -36.63 -1.64
C ALA A 23 -11.36 -36.13 -1.73
N THR A 24 -11.12 -35.14 -2.57
CA THR A 24 -9.88 -34.34 -2.51
C THR A 24 -9.83 -33.70 -1.12
N ALA A 25 -8.94 -34.22 -0.27
CA ALA A 25 -8.65 -33.60 1.01
C ALA A 25 -8.29 -32.14 0.76
N PRO A 26 -8.85 -31.18 1.51
CA PRO A 26 -8.44 -29.80 1.40
C PRO A 26 -6.92 -29.75 1.64
N SER A 27 -6.16 -29.28 0.66
CA SER A 27 -4.73 -29.09 0.83
C SER A 27 -4.55 -28.13 1.99
N SER A 28 -3.92 -28.58 3.07
CA SER A 28 -3.57 -27.76 4.23
C SER A 28 -2.41 -26.82 3.86
N ARG A 29 -2.63 -25.99 2.86
CA ARG A 29 -1.68 -24.93 2.55
C ARG A 29 -1.63 -23.98 3.75
N ALA A 30 -0.41 -23.68 4.25
CA ALA A 30 -0.24 -22.63 5.24
C ALA A 30 -0.91 -21.35 4.72
N PRO A 31 -1.61 -20.60 5.58
CA PRO A 31 -2.27 -19.38 5.14
C PRO A 31 -1.24 -18.39 4.59
N ALA A 32 -1.62 -17.68 3.52
CA ALA A 32 -0.79 -16.71 2.83
C ALA A 32 -0.20 -15.66 3.79
N GLY A 33 1.07 -15.33 3.59
CA GLY A 33 1.85 -14.34 4.33
C GLY A 33 2.35 -13.20 3.45
N PRO A 34 3.19 -12.30 3.99
CA PRO A 34 3.82 -11.24 3.20
C PRO A 34 4.55 -11.81 1.98
N GLY A 35 4.37 -11.19 0.81
CA GLY A 35 4.97 -11.63 -0.46
C GLY A 35 4.27 -12.81 -1.15
N ASP A 36 3.32 -13.45 -0.49
CA ASP A 36 2.48 -14.51 -1.09
C ASP A 36 1.28 -13.91 -1.87
N PRO A 37 0.72 -14.67 -2.82
CA PRO A 37 -0.56 -14.32 -3.41
C PRO A 37 -1.69 -14.50 -2.38
N ARG A 38 -2.65 -13.57 -2.36
CA ARG A 38 -3.84 -13.69 -1.51
C ARG A 38 -4.65 -14.94 -1.85
N ASP A 39 -5.39 -15.45 -0.88
CA ASP A 39 -6.29 -16.58 -1.09
C ASP A 39 -7.43 -16.24 -2.07
N GLY A 40 -7.96 -17.28 -2.71
CA GLY A 40 -9.12 -17.17 -3.60
C GLY A 40 -8.83 -16.66 -5.01
N LEU A 41 -7.56 -16.57 -5.42
CA LEU A 41 -7.21 -16.26 -6.80
C LEU A 41 -7.58 -17.41 -7.75
N THR A 42 -8.09 -17.07 -8.94
CA THR A 42 -8.21 -18.03 -10.03
C THR A 42 -6.84 -18.46 -10.54
N ALA A 43 -6.75 -19.58 -11.28
CA ALA A 43 -5.49 -20.01 -11.88
C ALA A 43 -4.87 -18.93 -12.79
N ALA A 44 -5.69 -18.22 -13.56
CA ALA A 44 -5.23 -17.11 -14.42
C ALA A 44 -4.68 -15.92 -13.61
N GLN A 45 -5.31 -15.57 -12.49
CA GLN A 45 -4.83 -14.51 -11.60
C GLN A 45 -3.53 -14.91 -10.89
N LEU A 46 -3.40 -16.18 -10.50
CA LEU A 46 -2.19 -16.71 -9.90
C LEU A 46 -1.02 -16.72 -10.90
N ASP A 47 -1.26 -17.09 -12.16
CA ASP A 47 -0.25 -16.98 -13.24
C ASP A 47 0.21 -15.53 -13.41
N ARG A 48 -0.73 -14.59 -13.50
CA ARG A 48 -0.42 -13.16 -13.62
C ARG A 48 0.36 -12.64 -12.41
N PHE A 49 0.00 -13.07 -11.19
CA PHE A 49 0.75 -12.73 -9.98
C PHE A 49 2.20 -13.21 -10.07
N GLN A 50 2.44 -14.46 -10.47
CA GLN A 50 3.78 -15.04 -10.54
C GLN A 50 4.63 -14.37 -11.62
N ARG A 51 4.06 -14.14 -12.80
CA ARG A 51 4.71 -13.40 -13.88
C ARG A 51 5.01 -11.95 -13.47
N GLY A 52 4.07 -11.31 -12.80
CA GLY A 52 4.25 -9.95 -12.28
C GLY A 52 5.33 -9.87 -11.19
N LYS A 53 5.42 -10.89 -10.31
CA LYS A 53 6.52 -11.01 -9.36
C LYS A 53 7.86 -11.08 -10.07
N ALA A 54 7.98 -11.83 -11.14
CA ALA A 54 9.21 -11.92 -11.91
C ALA A 54 9.62 -10.57 -12.55
N VAL A 55 8.65 -9.74 -12.98
CA VAL A 55 8.93 -8.37 -13.45
C VAL A 55 9.34 -7.47 -12.29
N PHE A 56 8.66 -7.54 -11.16
CA PHE A 56 8.94 -6.77 -9.94
C PHE A 56 10.36 -7.04 -9.40
N GLU A 57 10.83 -8.28 -9.50
CA GLU A 57 12.17 -8.73 -9.07
C GLU A 57 13.24 -8.55 -10.16
N ARG A 58 12.87 -8.17 -11.39
CA ARG A 58 13.79 -7.99 -12.51
C ARG A 58 14.77 -6.85 -12.24
N VAL A 59 16.06 -7.13 -12.39
CA VAL A 59 17.09 -6.10 -12.38
C VAL A 59 17.19 -5.49 -13.77
N PHE A 60 16.99 -4.18 -13.85
CA PHE A 60 17.13 -3.42 -15.08
C PHE A 60 18.54 -2.84 -15.21
N THR A 61 18.96 -2.65 -16.44
CA THR A 61 20.24 -2.04 -16.84
C THR A 61 19.98 -0.99 -17.92
N PRO A 62 20.92 -0.11 -18.23
CA PRO A 62 20.73 0.82 -19.35
C PRO A 62 20.43 0.11 -20.69
N ALA A 63 20.95 -1.11 -20.88
CA ALA A 63 20.64 -1.91 -22.08
C ALA A 63 19.20 -2.49 -22.06
N THR A 64 18.52 -2.50 -20.93
CA THR A 64 17.14 -2.99 -20.75
C THR A 64 16.18 -1.91 -20.31
N GLY A 65 16.52 -0.63 -20.54
CA GLY A 65 15.63 0.52 -20.37
C GLY A 65 15.84 1.34 -19.08
N LEU A 66 16.83 0.99 -18.21
CA LEU A 66 17.10 1.77 -17.00
C LEU A 66 17.66 3.16 -17.34
N GLY A 67 17.08 4.19 -16.78
CA GLY A 67 17.58 5.55 -16.87
C GLY A 67 16.89 6.41 -17.93
N PRO A 68 17.42 7.60 -18.22
CA PRO A 68 18.79 8.07 -17.91
C PRO A 68 19.05 8.44 -16.44
N LEU A 69 18.02 8.65 -15.64
CA LEU A 69 18.11 8.93 -14.20
C LEU A 69 17.34 7.86 -13.42
N TRP A 70 17.91 7.39 -12.30
CA TRP A 70 17.25 6.39 -11.47
C TRP A 70 17.70 6.45 -10.01
N ASN A 71 16.87 5.92 -9.11
CA ASN A 71 17.19 5.71 -7.69
C ASN A 71 17.72 4.27 -7.47
N ASN A 72 17.00 3.27 -8.00
CA ASN A 72 17.41 1.88 -7.89
C ASN A 72 17.12 1.09 -9.17
N VAL A 73 17.58 -0.16 -9.24
CA VAL A 73 17.61 -0.99 -10.46
C VAL A 73 16.46 -2.00 -10.56
N SER A 74 15.62 -2.12 -9.53
CA SER A 74 14.45 -3.00 -9.50
C SER A 74 13.47 -2.55 -8.43
N CYS A 75 12.20 -2.96 -8.54
CA CYS A 75 11.21 -2.64 -7.52
C CYS A 75 11.56 -3.34 -6.19
N VAL A 76 11.99 -4.60 -6.24
CA VAL A 76 12.34 -5.37 -5.05
C VAL A 76 13.57 -4.84 -4.32
N ALA A 77 14.44 -4.09 -4.98
CA ALA A 77 15.61 -3.49 -4.32
C ALA A 77 15.22 -2.54 -3.18
N CYS A 78 14.06 -1.88 -3.26
CA CYS A 78 13.52 -1.03 -2.20
C CYS A 78 12.35 -1.69 -1.45
N HIS A 79 11.61 -2.59 -2.10
CA HIS A 79 10.40 -3.24 -1.56
C HIS A 79 10.66 -4.70 -1.18
N ASP A 80 11.65 -5.00 -0.32
CA ASP A 80 12.10 -6.36 -0.03
C ASP A 80 11.75 -6.88 1.38
N ARG A 81 11.33 -6.03 2.32
CA ARG A 81 11.15 -6.42 3.73
C ARG A 81 9.70 -6.46 4.18
N PRO A 82 9.29 -7.59 4.76
CA PRO A 82 10.03 -8.85 4.99
C PRO A 82 10.06 -9.78 3.76
N ALA A 83 9.49 -9.35 2.63
CA ALA A 83 9.37 -10.11 1.39
C ALA A 83 9.08 -9.15 0.22
N PRO A 84 9.17 -9.60 -1.05
CA PRO A 84 8.82 -8.79 -2.21
C PRO A 84 7.43 -8.14 -2.09
N GLY A 85 7.38 -6.82 -2.28
CA GLY A 85 6.21 -5.98 -2.00
C GLY A 85 6.18 -5.41 -0.58
N GLY A 86 7.25 -5.60 0.19
CA GLY A 86 7.44 -5.04 1.52
C GLY A 86 7.88 -3.58 1.53
N SER A 87 8.60 -3.21 2.59
CA SER A 87 9.13 -1.86 2.82
C SER A 87 10.66 -1.85 2.78
N GLY A 88 11.23 -0.67 2.74
CA GLY A 88 12.66 -0.41 2.90
C GLY A 88 12.90 0.88 3.67
N PHE A 89 14.05 1.01 4.34
CA PHE A 89 14.43 2.19 5.10
C PHE A 89 15.94 2.45 5.11
N GLU A 90 16.72 1.63 4.43
CA GLU A 90 18.15 1.87 4.25
C GLU A 90 18.40 3.16 3.47
N SER A 91 19.63 3.63 3.41
CA SER A 91 19.96 4.91 2.79
C SER A 91 19.60 4.98 1.30
N ASP A 92 19.71 3.86 0.61
CA ASP A 92 19.37 3.65 -0.79
C ASP A 92 17.89 3.32 -1.05
N ASP A 93 17.11 3.05 0.00
CA ASP A 93 15.65 2.93 -0.03
C ASP A 93 14.93 4.28 0.21
N ILE A 94 15.69 5.34 0.48
CA ILE A 94 15.13 6.66 0.80
C ILE A 94 15.16 7.55 -0.43
N GLU A 95 13.97 7.86 -0.91
CA GLU A 95 13.77 8.80 -2.00
C GLU A 95 13.84 10.25 -1.51
N ILE A 96 14.39 11.12 -2.35
CA ILE A 96 14.38 12.57 -2.12
C ILE A 96 13.38 13.21 -3.07
N HIS A 97 12.37 13.84 -2.49
CA HIS A 97 11.37 14.59 -3.23
C HIS A 97 11.52 16.07 -2.94
N ALA A 98 11.29 16.92 -3.94
CA ALA A 98 11.28 18.35 -3.73
C ALA A 98 10.22 19.06 -4.57
N SER A 99 9.74 20.19 -4.04
CA SER A 99 8.83 21.11 -4.71
C SER A 99 9.06 22.52 -4.19
N ARG A 100 8.49 23.51 -4.89
CA ARG A 100 8.34 24.87 -4.36
C ARG A 100 6.88 25.13 -4.06
N PHE A 101 6.60 25.62 -2.86
CA PHE A 101 5.24 25.98 -2.46
C PHE A 101 5.15 27.49 -2.22
N ASP A 102 4.17 28.12 -2.89
CA ASP A 102 3.82 29.52 -2.72
C ASP A 102 2.29 29.64 -2.68
N SER A 103 1.76 29.91 -1.49
CA SER A 103 0.30 29.99 -1.29
C SER A 103 -0.37 31.12 -2.04
N THR A 104 0.40 32.10 -2.57
CA THR A 104 -0.10 33.22 -3.34
C THR A 104 -0.11 32.97 -4.86
N ALA A 105 0.61 31.93 -5.31
CA ALA A 105 0.70 31.56 -6.71
C ALA A 105 -0.48 30.66 -7.17
N THR A 106 -0.72 30.62 -8.47
CA THR A 106 -1.66 29.70 -9.09
C THR A 106 -1.01 29.01 -10.30
N PRO A 107 -0.67 27.72 -10.21
CA PRO A 107 -0.84 26.82 -9.05
C PRO A 107 0.12 27.15 -7.89
N ALA A 108 -0.33 26.90 -6.67
CA ALA A 108 0.49 27.14 -5.48
C ALA A 108 1.67 26.17 -5.34
N CYS A 109 1.55 24.97 -5.90
CA CYS A 109 2.60 23.95 -5.93
C CYS A 109 3.31 23.93 -7.28
N ASN A 110 4.63 24.04 -7.25
CA ASN A 110 5.49 23.78 -8.41
C ASN A 110 6.36 22.55 -8.09
N GLU A 111 6.14 21.47 -8.83
CA GLU A 111 6.82 20.17 -8.63
C GLU A 111 8.25 20.15 -9.20
N LEU A 112 8.81 21.28 -9.60
CA LEU A 112 10.18 21.44 -10.10
C LEU A 112 10.51 20.53 -11.30
N THR A 113 9.53 20.21 -12.13
CA THR A 113 9.70 19.29 -13.26
C THR A 113 10.77 19.77 -14.24
N ALA A 114 10.89 21.10 -14.45
CA ALA A 114 11.93 21.69 -15.29
C ALA A 114 13.35 21.57 -14.69
N ASP A 115 13.44 21.32 -13.38
CA ASP A 115 14.70 21.19 -12.64
C ASP A 115 15.04 19.71 -12.33
N GLY A 116 14.27 18.74 -12.89
CA GLY A 116 14.47 17.30 -12.68
C GLY A 116 13.64 16.69 -11.55
N GLY A 117 12.71 17.48 -10.94
CA GLY A 117 11.78 17.00 -9.91
C GLY A 117 10.51 16.34 -10.49
N PRO A 118 9.60 15.90 -9.65
CA PRO A 118 9.60 16.00 -8.17
C PRO A 118 10.51 15.02 -7.45
N VAL A 119 10.91 13.90 -8.08
CA VAL A 119 11.86 12.92 -7.54
C VAL A 119 13.26 13.29 -8.00
N PHE A 120 14.17 13.48 -7.03
CA PHE A 120 15.56 13.81 -7.33
C PHE A 120 16.41 12.53 -7.22
N HIS A 121 16.83 12.04 -8.36
CA HIS A 121 17.54 10.77 -8.49
C HIS A 121 18.97 10.86 -7.98
N VAL A 122 19.50 9.71 -7.55
CA VAL A 122 20.88 9.59 -7.03
C VAL A 122 21.84 9.05 -8.07
N ASN A 123 21.33 8.46 -9.17
CA ASN A 123 22.11 7.84 -10.24
C ASN A 123 21.77 8.43 -11.62
N ALA A 124 22.74 8.36 -12.53
CA ALA A 124 22.57 8.72 -13.94
C ALA A 124 23.40 7.78 -14.84
N THR A 125 22.93 7.50 -16.07
CA THR A 125 23.68 6.73 -17.07
C THR A 125 24.89 7.52 -17.59
N SER A 126 24.82 8.85 -17.54
CA SER A 126 25.91 9.75 -17.90
C SER A 126 25.78 11.08 -17.15
N GLY A 127 26.92 11.69 -16.83
CA GLY A 127 26.94 12.96 -16.11
C GLY A 127 26.60 12.84 -14.62
N THR A 128 26.05 13.90 -14.06
CA THR A 128 25.66 13.98 -12.65
C THR A 128 24.13 14.21 -12.57
N PRO A 129 23.42 13.49 -11.69
CA PRO A 129 21.98 13.73 -11.49
C PRO A 129 21.69 15.20 -11.11
N PRO A 130 20.53 15.74 -11.50
CA PRO A 130 20.10 17.07 -11.11
C PRO A 130 20.15 17.27 -9.60
N ARG A 131 20.59 18.46 -9.16
CA ARG A 131 20.55 18.83 -7.74
C ARG A 131 19.26 19.57 -7.44
N ILE A 132 18.77 19.41 -6.21
CA ILE A 132 17.64 20.18 -5.71
C ILE A 132 17.98 21.66 -5.79
N PRO A 133 17.19 22.48 -6.52
CA PRO A 133 17.47 23.90 -6.65
C PRO A 133 17.20 24.63 -5.33
N PRO A 134 17.89 25.75 -5.05
CA PRO A 134 17.63 26.56 -3.85
C PRO A 134 16.19 27.07 -3.75
N SER A 135 15.47 27.12 -4.88
CA SER A 135 14.05 27.49 -4.94
C SER A 135 13.09 26.46 -4.34
N ALA A 136 13.56 25.23 -4.05
CA ALA A 136 12.81 24.21 -3.32
C ALA A 136 12.74 24.58 -1.83
N ASN A 137 11.97 25.56 -1.48
CA ASN A 137 11.92 26.19 -0.17
C ASN A 137 11.51 25.24 0.98
N LEU A 138 10.21 25.13 1.29
CA LEU A 138 9.66 24.27 2.35
C LEU A 138 9.39 22.82 1.90
N GLY A 139 9.65 22.49 0.66
CA GLY A 139 9.18 21.27 0.00
C GLY A 139 10.27 20.24 -0.26
N VAL A 140 11.27 20.08 0.59
CA VAL A 140 12.22 18.95 0.50
C VAL A 140 11.82 17.89 1.51
N GLY A 141 11.49 16.70 1.03
CA GLY A 141 11.08 15.57 1.82
C GLY A 141 11.93 14.32 1.55
N ARG A 142 12.27 13.62 2.62
CA ARG A 142 12.82 12.26 2.56
C ARG A 142 11.66 11.29 2.71
N ARG A 143 11.63 10.24 1.91
CA ARG A 143 10.56 9.24 1.94
C ARG A 143 11.14 7.84 2.02
N THR A 144 10.76 7.13 3.07
CA THR A 144 11.02 5.69 3.16
C THR A 144 10.07 4.92 2.24
N THR A 145 10.53 3.79 1.75
CA THR A 145 9.74 2.90 0.92
C THR A 145 8.60 2.27 1.74
N SER A 146 7.38 2.48 1.30
CA SER A 146 6.17 1.96 1.96
C SER A 146 5.86 0.53 1.54
N PRO A 147 5.29 -0.31 2.43
CA PRO A 147 4.80 -1.62 2.02
C PRO A 147 3.64 -1.49 1.03
N LEU A 148 3.59 -2.42 0.08
CA LEU A 148 2.57 -2.48 -0.96
C LEU A 148 1.41 -3.40 -0.60
N PHE A 149 1.50 -4.11 0.54
CA PHE A 149 0.43 -5.00 1.04
C PHE A 149 -0.87 -4.22 1.23
N GLY A 150 -1.95 -4.72 0.64
CA GLY A 150 -3.28 -4.12 0.75
C GLY A 150 -3.57 -2.96 -0.20
N LEU A 151 -2.62 -2.51 -1.03
CA LEU A 151 -2.90 -1.46 -2.02
C LEU A 151 -4.01 -1.88 -3.00
N GLY A 152 -4.10 -3.17 -3.36
CA GLY A 152 -5.21 -3.68 -4.17
C GLY A 152 -6.59 -3.50 -3.54
N LEU A 153 -6.70 -3.39 -2.21
CA LEU A 153 -7.96 -3.11 -1.52
C LEU A 153 -8.34 -1.62 -1.60
N ILE A 154 -7.36 -0.72 -1.61
CA ILE A 154 -7.60 0.72 -1.79
C ILE A 154 -8.27 0.98 -3.14
N ASP A 155 -7.86 0.25 -4.18
CA ASP A 155 -8.43 0.35 -5.53
C ASP A 155 -9.93 -0.04 -5.59
N LEU A 156 -10.40 -0.84 -4.62
CA LEU A 156 -11.80 -1.26 -4.50
C LEU A 156 -12.70 -0.26 -3.74
N VAL A 157 -12.12 0.75 -3.11
CA VAL A 157 -12.91 1.73 -2.34
C VAL A 157 -13.62 2.68 -3.31
N PRO A 158 -14.97 2.81 -3.25
CA PRO A 158 -15.69 3.77 -4.08
C PRO A 158 -15.39 5.22 -3.67
N ASP A 159 -15.34 6.14 -4.63
CA ASP A 159 -15.18 7.59 -4.36
C ASP A 159 -16.20 8.09 -3.33
N ALA A 160 -17.45 7.64 -3.41
CA ALA A 160 -18.50 8.02 -2.49
C ALA A 160 -18.16 7.72 -1.02
N ALA A 161 -17.45 6.61 -0.74
CA ALA A 161 -17.04 6.25 0.62
C ALA A 161 -15.97 7.21 1.16
N ILE A 162 -15.03 7.64 0.31
CA ILE A 162 -14.01 8.65 0.66
C ILE A 162 -14.69 10.01 0.90
N LEU A 163 -15.56 10.42 -0.02
CA LEU A 163 -16.26 11.71 0.06
C LEU A 163 -17.20 11.80 1.26
N ALA A 164 -17.81 10.68 1.67
CA ALA A 164 -18.66 10.63 2.87
C ALA A 164 -17.87 10.90 4.18
N ARG A 165 -16.54 10.76 4.16
CA ARG A 165 -15.67 11.06 5.31
C ARG A 165 -15.13 12.49 5.31
N GLN A 166 -15.33 13.23 4.20
CA GLN A 166 -14.81 14.58 4.06
C GLN A 166 -15.35 15.51 5.16
N GLY A 167 -14.48 16.33 5.73
CA GLY A 167 -14.77 17.21 6.87
C GLY A 167 -14.54 16.57 8.23
N THR A 168 -14.51 15.24 8.36
CA THR A 168 -14.17 14.59 9.63
C THR A 168 -12.76 14.98 10.05
N LEU A 169 -12.61 15.54 11.25
CA LEU A 169 -11.35 16.09 11.76
C LEU A 169 -10.62 17.03 10.77
N GLY A 170 -11.39 17.73 9.92
CA GLY A 170 -10.85 18.63 8.89
C GLY A 170 -10.27 17.94 7.66
N GLY A 171 -10.39 16.62 7.54
CA GLY A 171 -9.91 15.86 6.39
C GLY A 171 -10.60 16.24 5.08
N ARG A 172 -9.87 16.23 3.98
CA ARG A 172 -10.40 16.55 2.65
C ARG A 172 -9.94 15.54 1.59
N ALA A 173 -10.81 15.24 0.64
CA ALA A 173 -10.45 14.45 -0.52
C ALA A 173 -9.52 15.26 -1.45
N HIS A 174 -8.48 14.62 -1.99
CA HIS A 174 -7.66 15.24 -3.03
C HIS A 174 -8.37 15.07 -4.38
N ARG A 175 -8.87 16.19 -4.94
CA ARG A 175 -9.40 16.20 -6.30
C ARG A 175 -8.26 16.42 -7.29
N LEU A 176 -8.11 15.47 -8.20
CA LEU A 176 -7.13 15.55 -9.27
C LEU A 176 -7.59 16.53 -10.35
N PRO A 177 -6.69 17.00 -11.25
CA PRO A 177 -7.05 17.95 -12.31
C PRO A 177 -8.18 17.47 -13.25
N ASP A 178 -8.32 16.15 -13.42
CA ASP A 178 -9.39 15.52 -14.21
C ASP A 178 -10.70 15.28 -13.42
N GLY A 179 -10.78 15.75 -12.17
CA GLY A 179 -11.94 15.65 -11.28
C GLY A 179 -12.05 14.36 -10.48
N ARG A 180 -11.24 13.34 -10.77
CA ARG A 180 -11.22 12.08 -10.00
C ARG A 180 -10.68 12.28 -8.59
N ILE A 181 -10.98 11.34 -7.70
CA ILE A 181 -10.51 11.35 -6.32
C ILE A 181 -9.19 10.57 -6.23
N GLY A 182 -8.13 11.27 -5.84
CA GLY A 182 -6.84 10.67 -5.55
C GLY A 182 -6.88 9.85 -4.25
N ARG A 183 -6.17 8.71 -4.25
CA ARG A 183 -6.14 7.78 -3.10
C ARG A 183 -4.81 7.06 -2.93
N PHE A 184 -3.92 7.11 -3.92
CA PHE A 184 -2.58 6.52 -3.88
C PHE A 184 -1.49 7.57 -3.72
N GLY A 185 -0.37 7.14 -3.15
CA GLY A 185 0.74 8.00 -2.77
C GLY A 185 0.49 8.76 -1.46
N ARG A 186 1.54 9.29 -0.86
CA ARG A 186 1.46 10.01 0.44
C ARG A 186 0.65 11.30 0.37
N LYS A 187 0.48 11.85 -0.83
CA LYS A 187 -0.31 13.07 -1.12
C LYS A 187 -1.61 12.75 -1.86
N ALA A 188 -2.06 11.49 -1.89
CA ALA A 188 -3.25 11.06 -2.64
C ALA A 188 -3.22 11.56 -4.10
N SER A 189 -2.08 11.45 -4.79
CA SER A 189 -1.86 12.07 -6.10
C SER A 189 -2.24 11.20 -7.30
N ARG A 190 -2.69 9.97 -7.09
CA ARG A 190 -3.15 9.06 -8.14
C ARG A 190 -4.49 8.44 -7.77
N ALA A 191 -5.37 8.26 -8.77
CA ALA A 191 -6.70 7.73 -8.55
C ALA A 191 -6.73 6.19 -8.51
N THR A 192 -5.86 5.53 -9.24
CA THR A 192 -5.85 4.07 -9.41
C THR A 192 -4.50 3.45 -9.04
N LEU A 193 -4.53 2.18 -8.64
CA LEU A 193 -3.32 1.39 -8.41
C LEU A 193 -2.46 1.30 -9.68
N GLN A 194 -3.09 1.19 -10.84
CA GLN A 194 -2.39 1.14 -12.13
C GLN A 194 -1.57 2.40 -12.35
N GLU A 195 -2.17 3.59 -12.26
CA GLU A 195 -1.44 4.86 -12.42
C GLU A 195 -0.29 4.99 -11.43
N PHE A 196 -0.52 4.62 -10.17
CA PHE A 196 0.49 4.69 -9.12
C PHE A 196 1.68 3.75 -9.37
N SER A 197 1.39 2.49 -9.78
CA SER A 197 2.44 1.50 -10.03
C SER A 197 3.21 1.77 -11.32
N LEU A 198 2.54 2.23 -12.39
CA LEU A 198 3.22 2.53 -13.65
C LEU A 198 4.06 3.81 -13.54
N GLU A 199 3.62 4.80 -12.75
CA GLU A 199 4.43 5.99 -12.47
C GLU A 199 5.76 5.64 -11.81
N ALA A 200 5.80 4.62 -10.94
CA ALA A 200 7.03 4.23 -10.25
C ALA A 200 8.15 3.78 -11.21
N PHE A 201 7.82 3.15 -12.35
CA PHE A 201 8.82 2.82 -13.36
C PHE A 201 9.53 4.06 -13.90
N VAL A 202 8.77 5.11 -14.20
CA VAL A 202 9.32 6.37 -14.70
C VAL A 202 10.00 7.15 -13.57
N ALA A 203 9.32 7.27 -12.42
CA ALA A 203 9.78 8.12 -11.33
C ALA A 203 11.02 7.58 -10.62
N GLU A 204 11.16 6.24 -10.50
CA GLU A 204 12.26 5.64 -9.74
C GLU A 204 13.37 5.06 -10.62
N MET A 205 13.03 4.61 -11.82
CA MET A 205 13.96 3.89 -12.69
C MET A 205 14.16 4.57 -14.06
N GLY A 206 13.41 5.63 -14.36
CA GLY A 206 13.47 6.30 -15.65
C GLY A 206 13.01 5.43 -16.83
N ILE A 207 12.21 4.39 -16.55
CA ILE A 207 11.74 3.42 -17.57
C ILE A 207 10.39 3.86 -18.12
N GLU A 208 10.32 4.13 -19.42
CA GLU A 208 9.08 4.51 -20.09
C GLU A 208 8.29 3.29 -20.61
N ILE A 209 6.97 3.32 -20.40
CA ILE A 209 6.04 2.30 -20.87
C ILE A 209 5.14 2.94 -21.96
N PRO A 210 4.99 2.35 -23.15
CA PRO A 210 5.46 1.00 -23.57
C PRO A 210 6.81 0.99 -24.31
N THR A 211 7.58 2.04 -24.27
CA THR A 211 8.78 2.21 -25.10
C THR A 211 9.92 1.29 -24.68
N GLU A 212 10.25 1.26 -23.38
CA GLU A 212 11.38 0.53 -22.82
C GLU A 212 10.95 -0.72 -22.05
N LEU A 213 9.72 -0.72 -21.52
CA LEU A 213 9.07 -1.88 -20.93
C LEU A 213 7.73 -2.11 -21.60
N SER A 214 7.39 -3.35 -21.92
CA SER A 214 6.11 -3.68 -22.55
C SER A 214 4.93 -3.29 -21.66
N ALA A 215 3.81 -2.87 -22.26
CA ALA A 215 2.57 -2.58 -21.52
C ALA A 215 2.08 -3.81 -20.74
N GLU A 216 2.33 -5.03 -21.24
CA GLU A 216 2.00 -6.28 -20.54
C GLU A 216 2.84 -6.45 -19.27
N ASP A 217 4.16 -6.23 -19.32
CA ASP A 217 5.03 -6.32 -18.14
C ASP A 217 4.65 -5.26 -17.09
N GLY A 218 4.35 -4.04 -17.52
CA GLY A 218 3.82 -3.00 -16.63
C GLY A 218 2.53 -3.46 -15.94
N GLN A 219 1.57 -3.99 -16.70
CA GLN A 219 0.30 -4.47 -16.16
C GLN A 219 0.49 -5.70 -15.25
N LEU A 220 1.43 -6.58 -15.54
CA LEU A 220 1.77 -7.73 -14.69
C LEU A 220 2.31 -7.27 -13.32
N THR A 221 3.13 -6.22 -13.29
CA THR A 221 3.60 -5.62 -12.03
C THR A 221 2.43 -5.05 -11.22
N VAL A 222 1.47 -4.37 -11.86
CA VAL A 222 0.24 -3.91 -11.20
C VAL A 222 -0.54 -5.09 -10.60
N ASP A 223 -0.66 -6.21 -11.32
CA ASP A 223 -1.38 -7.39 -10.85
C ASP A 223 -0.66 -8.09 -9.70
N PHE A 224 0.68 -8.12 -9.70
CA PHE A 224 1.45 -8.58 -8.55
C PHE A 224 1.08 -7.78 -7.29
N VAL A 225 1.15 -6.45 -7.34
CA VAL A 225 0.81 -5.59 -6.20
C VAL A 225 -0.67 -5.74 -5.80
N ARG A 226 -1.58 -5.83 -6.76
CA ARG A 226 -3.03 -6.01 -6.56
C ARG A 226 -3.37 -7.28 -5.80
N PHE A 227 -2.64 -8.35 -6.05
CA PHE A 227 -2.92 -9.68 -5.52
C PHE A 227 -2.06 -10.09 -4.34
N LEU A 228 -1.19 -9.20 -3.83
CA LEU A 228 -0.44 -9.44 -2.60
C LEU A 228 -1.37 -9.77 -1.43
N ALA A 229 -1.01 -10.78 -0.66
CA ALA A 229 -1.71 -11.13 0.57
C ALA A 229 -1.58 -10.02 1.61
N LEU A 230 -2.63 -9.85 2.41
CA LEU A 230 -2.57 -8.99 3.58
C LEU A 230 -1.73 -9.64 4.68
N PRO A 231 -0.91 -8.89 5.39
CA PRO A 231 -0.32 -9.34 6.64
C PRO A 231 -1.42 -9.75 7.62
N ARG A 232 -1.17 -10.83 8.36
CA ARG A 232 -2.13 -11.32 9.36
C ARG A 232 -2.27 -10.31 10.48
N ARG A 233 -3.48 -10.03 10.86
CA ARG A 233 -3.83 -9.15 11.97
C ARG A 233 -3.97 -9.96 13.26
N ARG A 234 -3.60 -9.37 14.40
CA ARG A 234 -3.93 -9.87 15.71
C ARG A 234 -5.22 -9.23 16.21
N GLU A 235 -6.13 -10.01 16.76
CA GLU A 235 -7.33 -9.48 17.36
C GLU A 235 -7.07 -8.99 18.78
N ASP A 236 -7.44 -7.74 19.08
CA ASP A 236 -7.41 -7.14 20.40
C ASP A 236 -8.60 -6.17 20.57
N ALA A 237 -9.73 -6.69 21.01
CA ALA A 237 -10.94 -5.91 21.20
C ALA A 237 -10.78 -4.79 22.25
N ALA A 238 -9.97 -4.99 23.28
CA ALA A 238 -9.73 -3.98 24.31
C ALA A 238 -8.84 -2.85 23.78
N GLY A 239 -7.79 -3.19 23.01
CA GLY A 239 -6.96 -2.22 22.29
C GLY A 239 -7.76 -1.44 21.28
N ALA A 240 -8.62 -2.09 20.48
CA ALA A 240 -9.53 -1.43 19.53
C ALA A 240 -10.46 -0.43 20.22
N LYS A 241 -11.01 -0.77 21.39
CA LYS A 241 -11.85 0.14 22.16
C LYS A 241 -11.07 1.36 22.63
N LEU A 242 -9.87 1.21 23.14
CA LEU A 242 -9.01 2.33 23.55
C LEU A 242 -8.61 3.20 22.35
N PHE A 243 -8.26 2.59 21.23
CA PHE A 243 -7.94 3.28 19.96
C PHE A 243 -9.09 4.21 19.52
N ALA A 244 -10.34 3.72 19.59
CA ALA A 244 -11.52 4.53 19.29
C ALA A 244 -11.78 5.60 20.38
N GLN A 245 -11.63 5.29 21.66
CA GLN A 245 -11.81 6.24 22.77
C GLN A 245 -10.82 7.42 22.68
N VAL A 246 -9.61 7.16 22.26
CA VAL A 246 -8.59 8.20 21.99
C VAL A 246 -8.96 9.02 20.76
N GLY A 247 -9.69 8.45 19.81
CA GLY A 247 -10.14 9.10 18.58
C GLY A 247 -9.23 8.89 17.37
N CYS A 248 -8.35 7.88 17.42
CA CYS A 248 -7.49 7.51 16.30
C CYS A 248 -8.33 7.05 15.08
N ASP A 249 -9.49 6.43 15.34
CA ASP A 249 -10.45 5.97 14.35
C ASP A 249 -11.17 7.10 13.58
N GLY A 250 -10.97 8.34 14.00
CA GLY A 250 -11.47 9.51 13.26
C GLY A 250 -10.83 9.63 11.86
N CYS A 251 -9.53 9.33 11.74
CA CYS A 251 -8.77 9.26 10.49
C CYS A 251 -8.51 7.80 10.09
N HIS A 252 -8.04 6.99 11.02
CA HIS A 252 -7.74 5.57 10.81
C HIS A 252 -8.99 4.70 11.00
N VAL A 253 -10.02 4.95 10.17
CA VAL A 253 -11.29 4.19 10.25
C VAL A 253 -11.05 2.72 10.01
N PRO A 254 -11.53 1.81 10.89
CA PRO A 254 -11.24 0.38 10.78
C PRO A 254 -11.64 -0.23 9.44
N ARG A 255 -12.74 0.24 8.86
CA ARG A 255 -13.24 -0.18 7.55
C ARG A 255 -13.70 1.04 6.76
N LEU A 256 -13.17 1.19 5.55
CA LEU A 256 -13.67 2.15 4.58
C LEU A 256 -14.42 1.39 3.48
N ALA A 257 -15.72 1.61 3.34
CA ALA A 257 -16.64 0.68 2.71
C ALA A 257 -16.44 -0.72 3.33
N ASP A 258 -16.27 -1.76 2.54
CA ASP A 258 -16.04 -3.12 3.05
C ASP A 258 -14.55 -3.47 3.26
N GLN A 259 -13.64 -2.53 3.06
CA GLN A 259 -12.20 -2.78 3.10
C GLN A 259 -11.61 -2.49 4.48
N PRO A 260 -10.92 -3.46 5.14
CA PRO A 260 -10.37 -3.33 6.49
C PRO A 260 -9.02 -2.59 6.49
N LEU A 261 -9.01 -1.32 6.10
CA LEU A 261 -7.80 -0.58 5.76
C LEU A 261 -7.21 0.26 6.91
N TYR A 262 -8.00 0.61 7.92
CA TYR A 262 -7.61 1.59 8.96
C TYR A 262 -7.12 2.91 8.35
N THR A 263 -7.91 3.47 7.45
CA THR A 263 -7.70 4.77 6.80
C THR A 263 -9.01 5.31 6.26
N ASP A 264 -9.14 6.63 6.20
CA ASP A 264 -10.21 7.34 5.48
C ASP A 264 -9.78 7.78 4.07
N LEU A 265 -8.49 7.61 3.71
CA LEU A 265 -7.85 8.04 2.47
C LEU A 265 -7.91 9.56 2.22
N LEU A 266 -8.28 10.37 3.22
CA LEU A 266 -8.31 11.82 3.13
C LEU A 266 -6.91 12.42 3.38
N LEU A 267 -6.72 13.64 2.89
CA LEU A 267 -5.60 14.49 3.28
C LEU A 267 -5.95 15.19 4.59
N HIS A 268 -5.01 15.09 5.55
CA HIS A 268 -5.06 15.81 6.82
C HIS A 268 -3.82 16.67 6.98
N ASP A 269 -4.00 17.88 7.50
CA ASP A 269 -2.90 18.77 7.87
C ASP A 269 -2.33 18.33 9.23
N LEU A 270 -1.11 17.82 9.23
CA LEU A 270 -0.41 17.33 10.42
C LEU A 270 0.54 18.38 11.04
N GLY A 271 0.45 19.62 10.57
CA GLY A 271 1.20 20.73 11.12
C GLY A 271 2.67 20.80 10.64
N PRO A 272 3.41 21.84 11.11
CA PRO A 272 4.72 22.18 10.55
C PRO A 272 5.81 21.13 10.79
N ASN A 273 5.64 20.25 11.78
CA ASN A 273 6.60 19.16 12.02
C ASN A 273 6.52 18.02 10.99
N PHE A 274 5.49 18.03 10.13
CA PHE A 274 5.26 17.05 9.08
C PHE A 274 5.46 17.63 7.67
N GLN A 275 6.38 18.58 7.52
CA GLN A 275 6.64 19.15 6.20
C GLN A 275 7.30 18.14 5.26
N ASP A 276 6.77 18.09 4.03
CA ASP A 276 7.27 17.35 2.87
C ASP A 276 7.00 18.22 1.63
N MET A 277 7.25 17.71 0.43
CA MET A 277 6.86 18.39 -0.80
C MET A 277 5.34 18.61 -0.89
N CYS A 278 4.92 19.66 -1.56
CA CYS A 278 3.54 19.76 -2.07
C CYS A 278 3.39 18.87 -3.31
N ARG A 279 2.14 18.50 -3.66
CA ARG A 279 1.84 17.79 -4.91
C ARG A 279 0.43 18.13 -5.38
N GLY A 280 0.30 18.68 -6.60
CA GLY A 280 -0.97 19.19 -7.08
C GLY A 280 -1.59 20.18 -6.09
N GLN A 281 -2.77 19.88 -5.56
CA GLN A 281 -3.42 20.71 -4.55
C GLN A 281 -3.06 20.33 -3.09
N ALA A 282 -2.30 19.26 -2.88
CA ALA A 282 -1.88 18.86 -1.53
C ALA A 282 -0.71 19.75 -1.05
N ARG A 283 -0.90 20.35 0.13
CA ARG A 283 0.08 21.25 0.75
C ARG A 283 1.25 20.48 1.36
N PRO A 284 2.37 21.13 1.68
CA PRO A 284 3.52 20.49 2.33
C PRO A 284 3.16 19.73 3.61
N THR A 285 2.28 20.27 4.45
CA THR A 285 1.88 19.68 5.74
C THR A 285 0.73 18.67 5.65
N GLU A 286 0.10 18.53 4.47
CA GLU A 286 -1.03 17.62 4.28
C GLU A 286 -0.54 16.24 3.83
N PHE A 287 -1.05 15.20 4.49
CA PHE A 287 -0.76 13.80 4.16
C PHE A 287 -2.05 12.99 4.10
N ARG A 288 -2.08 12.07 3.13
CA ARG A 288 -3.12 11.05 3.10
C ARG A 288 -2.97 10.14 4.32
N THR A 289 -4.06 9.90 5.05
CA THR A 289 -4.07 8.93 6.14
C THR A 289 -3.51 7.59 5.64
N ALA A 290 -2.39 7.16 6.21
CA ALA A 290 -1.76 5.89 5.86
C ALA A 290 -2.63 4.72 6.35
N PRO A 291 -2.85 3.67 5.55
CA PRO A 291 -3.39 2.41 6.05
C PRO A 291 -2.48 1.84 7.14
N LEU A 292 -3.09 1.31 8.21
CA LEU A 292 -2.31 0.68 9.28
C LEU A 292 -2.11 -0.83 9.08
N ILE A 293 -2.35 -1.31 7.86
CA ILE A 293 -2.16 -2.73 7.54
C ILE A 293 -0.67 -3.07 7.56
N GLY A 294 -0.32 -4.08 8.36
CA GLY A 294 1.04 -4.59 8.41
C GLY A 294 2.04 -3.66 9.11
N VAL A 295 1.58 -2.72 9.92
CA VAL A 295 2.44 -1.79 10.70
C VAL A 295 3.54 -2.55 11.47
N ARG A 296 3.27 -3.76 11.98
CA ARG A 296 4.25 -4.61 12.69
C ARG A 296 5.43 -5.08 11.84
N LEU A 297 5.33 -4.95 10.52
CA LEU A 297 6.39 -5.33 9.57
C LEU A 297 7.35 -4.17 9.28
N LEU A 298 7.02 -2.98 9.77
CA LEU A 298 7.84 -1.78 9.59
C LEU A 298 8.91 -1.70 10.68
N GLU A 299 10.11 -1.34 10.29
CA GLU A 299 11.23 -1.06 11.20
C GLU A 299 11.34 0.43 11.54
N ARG A 300 10.77 1.28 10.68
CA ARG A 300 10.69 2.73 10.84
C ARG A 300 9.29 3.21 10.47
N PHE A 301 8.87 4.27 11.13
CA PHE A 301 7.51 4.80 11.03
C PHE A 301 7.52 6.25 10.54
N LEU A 302 6.36 6.73 10.09
CA LEU A 302 6.13 7.99 9.40
C LEU A 302 6.69 7.99 7.97
N HIS A 303 6.42 9.06 7.23
CA HIS A 303 6.78 9.15 5.81
C HIS A 303 8.30 9.16 5.56
N ASP A 304 9.07 9.63 6.51
CA ASP A 304 10.52 9.80 6.43
C ASP A 304 11.32 8.85 7.35
N GLY A 305 10.64 7.94 8.03
CA GLY A 305 11.28 6.95 8.90
C GLY A 305 11.86 7.50 10.21
N ARG A 306 11.52 8.74 10.59
CA ARG A 306 12.10 9.38 11.78
C ARG A 306 11.71 8.72 13.09
N ALA A 307 10.53 8.11 13.17
CA ALA A 307 10.06 7.44 14.36
C ALA A 307 10.56 5.99 14.41
N ALA A 308 11.16 5.61 15.55
CA ALA A 308 11.69 4.27 15.79
C ALA A 308 10.67 3.31 16.42
N SER A 309 9.50 3.81 16.81
CA SER A 309 8.42 3.02 17.41
C SER A 309 7.04 3.58 17.08
N VAL A 310 6.01 2.73 17.18
CA VAL A 310 4.61 3.16 17.04
C VAL A 310 4.26 4.25 18.07
N GLY A 311 4.73 4.09 19.32
CA GLY A 311 4.50 5.09 20.36
C GLY A 311 5.12 6.45 20.04
N GLU A 312 6.30 6.49 19.46
CA GLU A 312 6.94 7.71 18.99
C GLU A 312 6.19 8.31 17.80
N ALA A 313 5.79 7.46 16.83
CA ALA A 313 4.99 7.92 15.70
C ALA A 313 3.67 8.58 16.13
N ILE A 314 2.96 8.00 17.12
CA ILE A 314 1.74 8.59 17.68
C ILE A 314 2.04 9.99 18.27
N ARG A 315 3.10 10.14 19.07
CA ARG A 315 3.46 11.43 19.70
C ARG A 315 3.86 12.50 18.73
N LEU A 316 4.40 12.12 17.59
CA LEU A 316 4.80 13.07 16.55
C LEU A 316 3.64 13.60 15.72
N HIS A 317 2.44 12.99 15.77
CA HIS A 317 1.28 13.54 15.11
C HIS A 317 0.93 14.93 15.66
N GLY A 318 0.67 15.88 14.76
CA GLY A 318 0.34 17.26 15.11
C GLY A 318 -0.84 17.78 14.30
N GLY A 319 -1.01 19.10 14.26
CA GLY A 319 -2.07 19.76 13.49
C GLY A 319 -3.46 19.22 13.85
N GLN A 320 -4.18 18.69 12.87
CA GLN A 320 -5.53 18.13 13.07
C GLN A 320 -5.56 16.90 13.99
N ALA A 321 -4.44 16.23 14.25
CA ALA A 321 -4.35 15.10 15.16
C ALA A 321 -3.92 15.48 16.59
N GLU A 322 -3.60 16.74 16.88
CA GLU A 322 -3.06 17.19 18.17
C GLU A 322 -3.95 16.86 19.36
N ASP A 323 -5.26 16.98 19.22
CA ASP A 323 -6.22 16.63 20.28
C ASP A 323 -6.22 15.10 20.58
N VAL A 324 -6.04 14.29 19.55
CA VAL A 324 -5.93 12.83 19.68
C VAL A 324 -4.67 12.48 20.45
N VAL A 325 -3.53 13.10 20.11
CA VAL A 325 -2.26 12.91 20.84
C VAL A 325 -2.39 13.32 22.30
N ARG A 326 -3.03 14.46 22.59
CA ARG A 326 -3.29 14.89 23.98
C ARG A 326 -4.14 13.87 24.76
N ARG A 327 -5.16 13.27 24.14
CA ARG A 327 -5.96 12.20 24.78
C ARG A 327 -5.13 10.94 25.01
N PHE A 328 -4.30 10.53 24.05
CA PHE A 328 -3.38 9.40 24.19
C PHE A 328 -2.42 9.59 25.36
N GLU A 329 -1.83 10.77 25.52
CA GLU A 329 -0.88 11.06 26.61
C GLU A 329 -1.54 11.08 28.00
N ARG A 330 -2.87 11.31 28.09
CA ARG A 330 -3.62 11.25 29.36
C ARG A 330 -3.96 9.82 29.79
N LEU A 331 -3.81 8.85 28.92
CA LEU A 331 -4.00 7.44 29.30
C LEU A 331 -2.97 7.02 30.37
N SER A 332 -3.31 6.03 31.17
CA SER A 332 -2.32 5.35 32.01
C SER A 332 -1.23 4.68 31.17
N PRO A 333 -0.05 4.40 31.74
CA PRO A 333 1.01 3.69 31.03
C PRO A 333 0.54 2.37 30.40
N ASP A 334 -0.27 1.60 31.09
CA ASP A 334 -0.80 0.32 30.61
C ASP A 334 -1.77 0.47 29.46
N GLU A 335 -2.65 1.48 29.53
CA GLU A 335 -3.58 1.80 28.44
C GLU A 335 -2.85 2.29 27.19
N ARG A 336 -1.83 3.17 27.35
CA ARG A 336 -0.97 3.57 26.21
C ARG A 336 -0.31 2.37 25.55
N GLN A 337 0.28 1.49 26.36
CA GLN A 337 0.92 0.29 25.84
C GLN A 337 -0.08 -0.63 25.13
N ARG A 338 -1.32 -0.69 25.61
CA ARG A 338 -2.39 -1.45 24.96
C ARG A 338 -2.76 -0.89 23.60
N VAL A 339 -2.86 0.45 23.47
CA VAL A 339 -3.09 1.09 22.16
C VAL A 339 -1.94 0.80 21.21
N ILE A 340 -0.69 0.91 21.67
CA ILE A 340 0.50 0.61 20.87
C ILE A 340 0.47 -0.84 20.39
N HIS A 341 0.26 -1.81 21.28
CA HIS A 341 0.19 -3.23 20.92
C HIS A 341 -0.97 -3.53 19.93
N PHE A 342 -2.10 -2.84 20.08
CA PHE A 342 -3.19 -2.96 19.12
C PHE A 342 -2.77 -2.51 17.72
N VAL A 343 -2.14 -1.34 17.61
CA VAL A 343 -1.66 -0.81 16.32
C VAL A 343 -0.59 -1.72 15.72
N GLU A 344 0.35 -2.21 16.53
CA GLU A 344 1.36 -3.20 16.13
C GLU A 344 0.75 -4.56 15.74
N GLY A 345 -0.49 -4.82 16.11
CA GLY A 345 -1.24 -6.02 15.75
C GLY A 345 -1.94 -5.95 14.38
N LEU A 346 -2.06 -4.73 13.82
CA LEU A 346 -2.73 -4.49 12.54
C LEU A 346 -1.80 -4.79 11.37
#